data_ea93ea66d4c8d547c2690570ef278658
#
_entry.id   ea93ea66d4c8d547c2690570ef278658
#
_cell.length_a   1.000
_cell.length_b   1.000
_cell.length_c   1.000
_cell.angle_alpha   90.00
_cell.angle_beta   90.00
_cell.angle_gamma   90.00
#
_symmetry.space_group_name_H-M   'P 1'
#
loop_
_entity.id
_entity.type
_entity.pdbx_description
1 polymer ?
#
loop_
_entity_poly.entity_id
_entity_poly.type
_entity_poly.pdbx_seq_one_letter_code
_entity_poly.pdbx_strand_id
1 'polypeptide(L)'
;MSAVLTHVQLPDELPAARRILKHPRLMQSHRLTLLVVLTNAVLLGVGIGNGWWGSVVNVALIAQINFALGILIRQQFFVNALCTLVMRVPKSWPLKIRWTLAKGYHLGGLHVGGAICGTLWFWALTVIAIGQVDAGLQVTYCLQSLLLFAIVMTSRPKFRTEHHDLFERMHRFGGWALSALFWISAIQLGSASTIVVLTITTVSSLLPWTLLRRIPVDVIRPSSHVALVSSNRYRPMAGSTRSIARHPFKQWHSFAVIPTPGAPGFRMAISRAGDWTSYFIDNPPSHIWVRGIATAGMANYGSVFNRVVYVVTGSGIGPVLAHILANRVPMQLVWVTRNPVKTYGQALVDEIMRAQPDAIIWDTDADGKPDMVKLAYSAYESSNAEAVICVSNRKLTWTVVHGMEKLGIPALGPIWDS
;
A
#
# COMPACT_ATOMS: atom_id res chain seq x y z
N MET A 1 -26.72 21.16 2.63
CA MET A 1 -26.34 19.75 2.79
C MET A 1 -26.23 19.30 4.25
N SER A 2 -25.74 20.10 5.16
CA SER A 2 -25.60 19.72 6.60
C SER A 2 -26.93 19.28 7.24
N ALA A 3 -28.05 19.92 6.94
CA ALA A 3 -29.38 19.56 7.45
C ALA A 3 -29.86 18.17 7.01
N VAL A 4 -29.39 17.64 5.88
CA VAL A 4 -29.77 16.31 5.39
C VAL A 4 -29.20 15.19 6.27
N LEU A 5 -27.99 15.40 6.82
CA LEU A 5 -27.33 14.38 7.66
C LEU A 5 -27.91 14.26 9.06
N THR A 6 -28.67 15.26 9.55
CA THR A 6 -29.32 15.22 10.87
C THR A 6 -30.40 14.15 10.94
N HIS A 7 -31.04 13.83 9.82
CA HIS A 7 -32.11 12.82 9.72
C HIS A 7 -31.61 11.41 9.41
N VAL A 8 -30.31 11.24 9.10
CA VAL A 8 -29.73 9.91 8.81
C VAL A 8 -29.60 9.12 10.10
N GLN A 9 -30.41 8.06 10.21
CA GLN A 9 -30.29 7.07 11.26
C GLN A 9 -29.42 5.92 10.78
N LEU A 10 -28.37 5.58 11.56
CA LEU A 10 -27.56 4.41 11.29
C LEU A 10 -28.28 3.15 11.77
N PRO A 11 -28.16 2.01 11.07
CA PRO A 11 -28.70 0.75 11.53
C PRO A 11 -27.96 0.27 12.80
N ASP A 12 -28.53 -0.74 13.46
CA ASP A 12 -27.94 -1.35 14.65
C ASP A 12 -26.55 -1.94 14.34
N GLU A 13 -25.64 -1.77 15.28
CA GLU A 13 -24.30 -2.36 15.16
C GLU A 13 -24.37 -3.89 15.27
N LEU A 14 -23.47 -4.57 14.62
CA LEU A 14 -23.28 -6.02 14.75
C LEU A 14 -23.12 -6.44 16.22
N PRO A 15 -23.51 -7.68 16.60
CA PRO A 15 -23.27 -8.23 17.94
C PRO A 15 -21.79 -8.09 18.37
N ALA A 16 -21.56 -7.89 19.66
CA ALA A 16 -20.24 -7.57 20.23
C ALA A 16 -19.11 -8.52 19.75
N ALA A 17 -19.37 -9.83 19.73
CA ALA A 17 -18.39 -10.81 19.26
C ALA A 17 -17.96 -10.59 17.80
N ARG A 18 -18.89 -10.20 16.91
CA ARG A 18 -18.58 -9.91 15.51
C ARG A 18 -17.87 -8.56 15.34
N ARG A 19 -18.19 -7.58 16.20
CA ARG A 19 -17.51 -6.27 16.21
C ARG A 19 -16.04 -6.37 16.59
N ILE A 20 -15.70 -7.24 17.57
CA ILE A 20 -14.30 -7.51 17.96
C ILE A 20 -13.48 -7.94 16.74
N LEU A 21 -14.04 -8.83 15.91
CA LEU A 21 -13.37 -9.27 14.67
C LEU A 21 -13.21 -8.17 13.62
N LYS A 22 -13.94 -7.06 13.73
CA LYS A 22 -13.83 -5.89 12.83
C LYS A 22 -12.96 -4.77 13.42
N HIS A 23 -12.47 -4.96 14.64
CA HIS A 23 -11.63 -3.95 15.30
C HIS A 23 -10.34 -3.71 14.51
N PRO A 24 -9.87 -2.45 14.39
CA PRO A 24 -8.65 -2.10 13.67
C PRO A 24 -7.40 -2.88 14.09
N ARG A 25 -7.29 -3.30 15.37
CA ARG A 25 -6.18 -4.16 15.84
C ARG A 25 -6.22 -5.59 15.28
N LEU A 26 -7.35 -6.03 14.75
CA LEU A 26 -7.53 -7.33 14.11
C LEU A 26 -7.74 -7.20 12.60
N MET A 27 -7.28 -6.10 12.00
CA MET A 27 -7.34 -5.93 10.55
C MET A 27 -6.55 -7.02 9.82
N GLN A 28 -6.84 -7.20 8.54
CA GLN A 28 -6.26 -8.28 7.73
C GLN A 28 -4.72 -8.31 7.77
N SER A 29 -4.05 -7.16 7.73
CA SER A 29 -2.59 -7.10 7.79
C SER A 29 -2.04 -7.66 9.11
N HIS A 30 -2.67 -7.34 10.27
CA HIS A 30 -2.24 -7.88 11.56
C HIS A 30 -2.49 -9.39 11.67
N ARG A 31 -3.59 -9.89 11.09
CA ARG A 31 -3.88 -11.35 11.03
C ARG A 31 -2.84 -12.08 10.18
N LEU A 32 -2.43 -11.50 9.05
CA LEU A 32 -1.37 -12.07 8.20
C LEU A 32 -0.02 -12.06 8.92
N THR A 33 0.31 -10.98 9.65
CA THR A 33 1.52 -10.96 10.51
C THR A 33 1.47 -12.09 11.54
N LEU A 34 0.35 -12.23 12.26
CA LEU A 34 0.16 -13.28 13.24
C LEU A 34 0.26 -14.68 12.61
N LEU A 35 -0.31 -14.89 11.44
CA LEU A 35 -0.21 -16.14 10.70
C LEU A 35 1.26 -16.52 10.44
N VAL A 36 2.08 -15.58 9.95
CA VAL A 36 3.50 -15.82 9.72
C VAL A 36 4.22 -16.16 11.03
N VAL A 37 3.94 -15.42 12.12
CA VAL A 37 4.54 -15.68 13.44
C VAL A 37 4.15 -17.07 13.96
N LEU A 38 2.88 -17.44 13.89
CA LEU A 38 2.40 -18.76 14.32
C LEU A 38 3.01 -19.89 13.47
N THR A 39 3.11 -19.71 12.16
CA THR A 39 3.79 -20.67 11.27
C THR A 39 5.23 -20.88 11.69
N ASN A 40 5.97 -19.80 11.96
CA ASN A 40 7.35 -19.89 12.43
C ASN A 40 7.46 -20.51 13.83
N ALA A 41 6.51 -20.26 14.74
CA ALA A 41 6.46 -20.91 16.05
C ALA A 41 6.26 -22.43 15.95
N VAL A 42 5.36 -22.87 15.05
CA VAL A 42 5.16 -24.30 14.76
C VAL A 42 6.43 -24.92 14.17
N LEU A 43 7.06 -24.26 13.19
CA LEU A 43 8.31 -24.71 12.59
C LEU A 43 9.44 -24.80 13.63
N LEU A 44 9.52 -23.83 14.55
CA LEU A 44 10.47 -23.88 15.65
C LEU A 44 10.26 -25.13 16.51
N GLY A 45 9.03 -25.41 16.96
CA GLY A 45 8.71 -26.57 17.78
C GLY A 45 8.99 -27.89 17.08
N VAL A 46 8.54 -28.04 15.81
CA VAL A 46 8.81 -29.24 15.01
C VAL A 46 10.29 -29.44 14.80
N GLY A 47 11.03 -28.39 14.49
CA GLY A 47 12.47 -28.48 14.23
C GLY A 47 13.30 -28.76 15.48
N ILE A 48 12.85 -28.34 16.68
CA ILE A 48 13.48 -28.75 17.94
C ILE A 48 13.32 -30.26 18.11
N GLY A 49 12.12 -30.81 17.94
CA GLY A 49 11.86 -32.24 18.06
C GLY A 49 12.63 -33.11 17.06
N ASN A 50 13.03 -32.56 15.91
CA ASN A 50 13.77 -33.25 14.86
C ASN A 50 15.27 -32.88 14.80
N GLY A 51 15.76 -32.03 15.70
CA GLY A 51 17.16 -31.61 15.73
C GLY A 51 17.59 -30.71 14.57
N TRP A 52 16.64 -30.06 13.84
CA TRP A 52 16.96 -29.28 12.63
C TRP A 52 17.76 -28.02 12.92
N TRP A 53 17.58 -27.43 14.09
CA TRP A 53 18.10 -26.09 14.42
C TRP A 53 19.55 -26.12 14.96
N GLY A 54 20.18 -27.32 15.08
CA GLY A 54 21.61 -27.43 15.28
C GLY A 54 22.44 -27.12 14.05
N SER A 55 21.82 -27.13 12.86
CA SER A 55 22.46 -26.83 11.58
C SER A 55 22.44 -25.36 11.23
N VAL A 56 23.62 -24.74 11.11
CA VAL A 56 23.79 -23.35 10.64
C VAL A 56 23.10 -23.13 9.30
N VAL A 57 23.18 -24.11 8.37
CA VAL A 57 22.55 -24.02 7.05
C VAL A 57 21.03 -23.96 7.15
N ASN A 58 20.42 -24.81 7.99
CA ASN A 58 18.95 -24.81 8.15
C ASN A 58 18.43 -23.52 8.75
N VAL A 59 19.13 -22.97 9.75
CA VAL A 59 18.74 -21.70 10.39
C VAL A 59 18.96 -20.52 9.44
N ALA A 60 20.05 -20.53 8.66
CA ALA A 60 20.26 -19.53 7.61
C ALA A 60 19.16 -19.57 6.54
N LEU A 61 18.77 -20.78 6.11
CA LEU A 61 17.75 -20.96 5.09
C LEU A 61 16.37 -20.46 5.57
N ILE A 62 15.93 -20.81 6.78
CA ILE A 62 14.63 -20.35 7.30
C ILE A 62 14.61 -18.83 7.50
N ALA A 63 15.71 -18.22 7.95
CA ALA A 63 15.84 -16.76 8.03
C ALA A 63 15.66 -16.12 6.64
N GLN A 64 16.35 -16.63 5.62
CA GLN A 64 16.27 -16.13 4.25
C GLN A 64 14.91 -16.36 3.61
N ILE A 65 14.22 -17.48 3.86
CA ILE A 65 12.85 -17.73 3.38
C ILE A 65 11.87 -16.67 3.94
N ASN A 66 12.01 -16.33 5.21
CA ASN A 66 11.19 -15.28 5.82
C ASN A 66 11.48 -13.90 5.20
N PHE A 67 12.73 -13.53 4.95
CA PHE A 67 13.06 -12.30 4.22
C PHE A 67 12.57 -12.35 2.77
N ALA A 68 12.68 -13.50 2.10
CA ALA A 68 12.16 -13.70 0.76
C ALA A 68 10.64 -13.46 0.71
N LEU A 69 9.87 -14.00 1.65
CA LEU A 69 8.45 -13.73 1.79
C LEU A 69 8.19 -12.22 1.88
N GLY A 70 8.93 -11.52 2.77
CA GLY A 70 8.78 -10.08 2.95
C GLY A 70 9.10 -9.27 1.68
N ILE A 71 10.07 -9.68 0.88
CA ILE A 71 10.48 -9.00 -0.35
C ILE A 71 9.54 -9.32 -1.51
N LEU A 72 9.25 -10.61 -1.74
CA LEU A 72 8.47 -11.05 -2.89
C LEU A 72 7.03 -10.59 -2.87
N ILE A 73 6.41 -10.50 -1.67
CA ILE A 73 5.04 -10.01 -1.52
C ILE A 73 4.87 -8.54 -1.93
N ARG A 74 5.96 -7.78 -1.97
CA ARG A 74 6.01 -6.38 -2.40
C ARG A 74 6.36 -6.20 -3.88
N GLN A 75 6.68 -7.30 -4.57
CA GLN A 75 7.04 -7.26 -5.98
C GLN A 75 5.84 -6.82 -6.83
N GLN A 76 6.05 -5.82 -7.69
CA GLN A 76 4.99 -5.19 -8.49
C GLN A 76 4.24 -6.18 -9.39
N PHE A 77 4.95 -7.14 -9.98
CA PHE A 77 4.32 -8.18 -10.81
C PHE A 77 3.43 -9.10 -9.97
N PHE A 78 3.87 -9.47 -8.76
CA PHE A 78 3.07 -10.28 -7.85
C PHE A 78 1.80 -9.54 -7.41
N VAL A 79 1.92 -8.27 -7.00
CA VAL A 79 0.78 -7.44 -6.60
C VAL A 79 -0.21 -7.29 -7.74
N ASN A 80 0.27 -7.05 -8.96
CA ASN A 80 -0.58 -6.93 -10.15
C ASN A 80 -1.25 -8.25 -10.52
N ALA A 81 -0.55 -9.37 -10.44
CA ALA A 81 -1.12 -10.69 -10.69
C ALA A 81 -2.23 -11.03 -9.71
N LEU A 82 -2.00 -10.80 -8.40
CA LEU A 82 -3.01 -11.02 -7.37
C LEU A 82 -4.22 -10.11 -7.57
N CYS A 83 -4.02 -8.83 -7.84
CA CYS A 83 -5.10 -7.90 -8.12
C CYS A 83 -5.92 -8.38 -9.34
N THR A 84 -5.25 -8.79 -10.42
CA THR A 84 -5.89 -9.29 -11.62
C THR A 84 -6.72 -10.55 -11.35
N LEU A 85 -6.23 -11.47 -10.54
CA LEU A 85 -6.97 -12.66 -10.12
C LEU A 85 -8.23 -12.31 -9.34
N VAL A 86 -8.11 -11.39 -8.36
CA VAL A 86 -9.27 -10.93 -7.58
C VAL A 86 -10.29 -10.21 -8.47
N MET A 87 -9.83 -9.36 -9.40
CA MET A 87 -10.74 -8.67 -10.33
C MET A 87 -11.53 -9.59 -11.25
N ARG A 88 -11.09 -10.85 -11.43
CA ARG A 88 -11.78 -11.88 -12.23
C ARG A 88 -12.82 -12.67 -11.44
N VAL A 89 -12.96 -12.43 -10.14
CA VAL A 89 -13.94 -13.11 -9.29
C VAL A 89 -15.36 -12.82 -9.82
N PRO A 90 -16.17 -13.86 -10.07
CA PRO A 90 -17.53 -13.68 -10.57
C PRO A 90 -18.41 -12.88 -9.60
N LYS A 91 -19.12 -11.90 -10.11
CA LYS A 91 -20.06 -11.09 -9.33
C LYS A 91 -21.24 -11.89 -8.77
N SER A 92 -21.50 -13.08 -9.33
CA SER A 92 -22.48 -14.04 -8.84
C SER A 92 -22.10 -14.75 -7.53
N TRP A 93 -20.82 -14.69 -7.14
CA TRP A 93 -20.38 -15.26 -5.86
C TRP A 93 -21.00 -14.51 -4.66
N PRO A 94 -21.23 -15.20 -3.52
CA PRO A 94 -21.73 -14.56 -2.32
C PRO A 94 -20.92 -13.33 -1.93
N LEU A 95 -21.60 -12.24 -1.56
CA LEU A 95 -20.98 -10.96 -1.19
C LEU A 95 -19.88 -11.11 -0.14
N LYS A 96 -20.08 -11.97 0.86
CA LYS A 96 -19.10 -12.24 1.92
C LYS A 96 -17.76 -12.77 1.37
N ILE A 97 -17.81 -13.64 0.34
CA ILE A 97 -16.60 -14.18 -0.29
C ILE A 97 -15.92 -13.07 -1.11
N ARG A 98 -16.66 -12.34 -1.94
CA ARG A 98 -16.16 -11.22 -2.73
C ARG A 98 -15.52 -10.15 -1.85
N TRP A 99 -16.16 -9.80 -0.74
CA TRP A 99 -15.61 -8.87 0.26
C TRP A 99 -14.30 -9.37 0.88
N THR A 100 -14.22 -10.66 1.23
CA THR A 100 -13.00 -11.25 1.81
C THR A 100 -11.84 -11.18 0.81
N LEU A 101 -12.10 -11.54 -0.45
CA LEU A 101 -11.11 -11.49 -1.53
C LEU A 101 -10.70 -10.04 -1.87
N ALA A 102 -11.64 -9.09 -1.80
CA ALA A 102 -11.35 -7.68 -1.99
C ALA A 102 -10.37 -7.11 -0.95
N LYS A 103 -10.19 -7.75 0.21
CA LYS A 103 -9.17 -7.39 1.20
C LYS A 103 -7.76 -7.88 0.85
N GLY A 104 -7.57 -8.53 -0.29
CA GLY A 104 -6.28 -9.05 -0.75
C GLY A 104 -5.18 -7.99 -0.94
N TYR A 105 -5.49 -6.69 -0.91
CA TYR A 105 -4.48 -5.63 -0.93
C TYR A 105 -3.74 -5.44 0.42
N HIS A 106 -4.20 -6.05 1.51
CA HIS A 106 -3.59 -5.94 2.83
C HIS A 106 -2.38 -6.87 3.04
N LEU A 107 -1.51 -7.00 2.03
CA LEU A 107 -0.36 -7.90 2.06
C LEU A 107 0.80 -7.41 2.94
N GLY A 108 0.75 -6.17 3.42
CA GLY A 108 1.78 -5.58 4.28
C GLY A 108 2.09 -6.43 5.52
N GLY A 109 1.09 -7.16 6.04
CA GLY A 109 1.27 -8.06 7.17
C GLY A 109 2.24 -9.22 6.91
N LEU A 110 2.27 -9.74 5.68
CA LEU A 110 3.24 -10.79 5.29
C LEU A 110 4.66 -10.23 5.24
N HIS A 111 4.82 -8.99 4.76
CA HIS A 111 6.11 -8.30 4.80
C HIS A 111 6.61 -8.11 6.24
N VAL A 112 5.75 -7.57 7.11
CA VAL A 112 6.09 -7.33 8.52
C VAL A 112 6.40 -8.64 9.25
N GLY A 113 5.55 -9.67 9.08
CA GLY A 113 5.74 -10.98 9.69
C GLY A 113 7.04 -11.64 9.22
N GLY A 114 7.29 -11.64 7.90
CA GLY A 114 8.53 -12.18 7.33
C GLY A 114 9.78 -11.44 7.82
N ALA A 115 9.72 -10.09 7.88
CA ALA A 115 10.84 -9.30 8.39
C ALA A 115 11.12 -9.57 9.87
N ILE A 116 10.09 -9.64 10.72
CA ILE A 116 10.24 -9.95 12.16
C ILE A 116 10.81 -11.38 12.34
N CYS A 117 10.16 -12.38 11.77
CA CYS A 117 10.59 -13.77 11.92
C CYS A 117 11.97 -14.00 11.30
N GLY A 118 12.24 -13.43 10.11
CA GLY A 118 13.56 -13.49 9.48
C GLY A 118 14.66 -12.89 10.36
N THR A 119 14.39 -11.75 11.00
CA THR A 119 15.33 -11.11 11.92
C THR A 119 15.59 -11.96 13.17
N LEU A 120 14.54 -12.53 13.79
CA LEU A 120 14.67 -13.39 14.96
C LEU A 120 15.45 -14.66 14.63
N TRP A 121 15.15 -15.31 13.51
CA TRP A 121 15.92 -16.46 13.04
C TRP A 121 17.37 -16.10 12.72
N PHE A 122 17.63 -14.92 12.17
CA PHE A 122 18.98 -14.48 11.86
C PHE A 122 19.81 -14.17 13.12
N TRP A 123 19.18 -13.59 14.15
CA TRP A 123 19.85 -13.41 15.44
C TRP A 123 20.13 -14.75 16.12
N ALA A 124 19.22 -15.72 16.05
CA ALA A 124 19.47 -17.09 16.51
C ALA A 124 20.62 -17.73 15.72
N LEU A 125 20.65 -17.56 14.38
CA LEU A 125 21.77 -18.01 13.53
C LEU A 125 23.12 -17.47 14.03
N THR A 126 23.18 -16.17 14.31
CA THR A 126 24.42 -15.52 14.76
C THR A 126 24.98 -16.14 16.05
N VAL A 127 24.05 -16.55 16.96
CA VAL A 127 24.44 -17.24 18.21
C VAL A 127 24.81 -18.71 17.98
N ILE A 128 23.99 -19.42 17.21
CA ILE A 128 24.21 -20.87 16.92
C ILE A 128 25.51 -21.06 16.14
N ALA A 129 25.89 -20.13 15.27
CA ALA A 129 27.11 -20.22 14.47
C ALA A 129 28.42 -20.12 15.29
N ILE A 130 28.34 -19.63 16.54
CA ILE A 130 29.55 -19.51 17.40
C ILE A 130 30.22 -20.85 17.55
N GLY A 131 31.50 -20.92 17.17
CA GLY A 131 32.30 -22.14 17.21
C GLY A 131 31.98 -23.17 16.11
N GLN A 132 31.01 -22.93 15.24
CA GLN A 132 30.66 -23.81 14.12
C GLN A 132 31.09 -23.25 12.75
N VAL A 133 31.47 -22.00 12.67
CA VAL A 133 31.92 -21.35 11.43
C VAL A 133 33.26 -20.64 11.65
N ASP A 134 33.95 -20.31 10.58
CA ASP A 134 35.20 -19.54 10.68
C ASP A 134 34.94 -18.12 11.21
N ALA A 135 35.99 -17.48 11.72
CA ALA A 135 35.90 -16.14 12.33
C ALA A 135 35.38 -15.05 11.32
N GLY A 136 35.73 -15.17 10.05
CA GLY A 136 35.30 -14.22 9.01
C GLY A 136 33.80 -14.28 8.80
N LEU A 137 33.21 -15.47 8.69
CA LEU A 137 31.77 -15.65 8.57
C LEU A 137 31.04 -15.23 9.85
N GLN A 138 31.60 -15.51 11.03
CA GLN A 138 31.02 -15.06 12.30
C GLN A 138 30.98 -13.53 12.40
N VAL A 139 32.05 -12.84 12.00
CA VAL A 139 32.07 -11.36 11.94
C VAL A 139 31.01 -10.84 10.95
N THR A 140 30.88 -11.49 9.79
CA THR A 140 29.85 -11.12 8.81
C THR A 140 28.44 -11.25 9.41
N TYR A 141 28.12 -12.32 10.13
CA TYR A 141 26.83 -12.47 10.82
C TYR A 141 26.60 -11.41 11.90
N CYS A 142 27.62 -11.02 12.65
CA CYS A 142 27.51 -9.94 13.63
C CYS A 142 27.20 -8.59 12.96
N LEU A 143 27.89 -8.25 11.87
CA LEU A 143 27.63 -7.03 11.10
C LEU A 143 26.20 -6.99 10.52
N GLN A 144 25.75 -8.11 9.95
CA GLN A 144 24.38 -8.25 9.46
C GLN A 144 23.35 -8.08 10.59
N SER A 145 23.60 -8.67 11.76
CA SER A 145 22.72 -8.55 12.93
C SER A 145 22.61 -7.13 13.44
N LEU A 146 23.71 -6.37 13.47
CA LEU A 146 23.71 -4.95 13.83
C LEU A 146 22.94 -4.11 12.81
N LEU A 147 23.13 -4.37 11.53
CA LEU A 147 22.43 -3.65 10.47
C LEU A 147 20.92 -3.97 10.47
N LEU A 148 20.55 -5.24 10.68
CA LEU A 148 19.15 -5.64 10.88
C LEU A 148 18.54 -4.94 12.09
N PHE A 149 19.23 -4.85 13.19
CA PHE A 149 18.78 -4.13 14.38
C PHE A 149 18.49 -2.65 14.03
N ALA A 150 19.41 -1.98 13.35
CA ALA A 150 19.23 -0.59 12.93
C ALA A 150 18.01 -0.41 12.00
N ILE A 151 17.81 -1.30 11.02
CA ILE A 151 16.66 -1.31 10.11
C ILE A 151 15.36 -1.50 10.89
N VAL A 152 15.30 -2.46 11.80
CA VAL A 152 14.11 -2.74 12.62
C VAL A 152 13.78 -1.57 13.54
N MET A 153 14.78 -0.96 14.19
CA MET A 153 14.56 0.19 15.07
C MET A 153 14.01 1.40 14.32
N THR A 154 14.55 1.69 13.14
CA THR A 154 14.07 2.80 12.30
C THR A 154 12.72 2.50 11.63
N SER A 155 12.32 1.22 11.49
CA SER A 155 11.03 0.80 10.94
C SER A 155 9.87 0.86 11.93
N ARG A 156 10.12 1.14 13.22
CA ARG A 156 9.06 1.24 14.24
C ARG A 156 8.05 2.33 13.88
N PRO A 157 6.73 2.11 14.08
CA PRO A 157 5.69 3.04 13.62
C PRO A 157 5.89 4.49 14.08
N LYS A 158 6.28 4.71 15.34
CA LYS A 158 6.54 6.05 15.87
C LYS A 158 7.70 6.71 15.15
N PHE A 159 8.87 6.02 15.06
CA PHE A 159 10.05 6.54 14.39
C PHE A 159 9.79 6.86 12.90
N ARG A 160 9.13 5.94 12.20
CA ARG A 160 8.77 6.10 10.79
C ARG A 160 7.85 7.31 10.56
N THR A 161 6.95 7.62 11.50
CA THR A 161 6.05 8.78 11.38
C THR A 161 6.78 10.09 11.65
N GLU A 162 7.68 10.11 12.63
CA GLU A 162 8.41 11.32 13.05
C GLU A 162 9.63 11.62 12.15
N HIS A 163 10.28 10.57 11.62
CA HIS A 163 11.54 10.66 10.86
C HIS A 163 11.47 9.88 9.53
N HIS A 164 10.43 10.14 8.74
CA HIS A 164 10.13 9.38 7.51
C HIS A 164 11.32 9.28 6.55
N ASP A 165 12.03 10.37 6.29
CA ASP A 165 13.16 10.40 5.35
C ASP A 165 14.36 9.57 5.83
N LEU A 166 14.61 9.57 7.14
CA LEU A 166 15.68 8.74 7.71
C LEU A 166 15.30 7.27 7.66
N PHE A 167 14.05 6.94 7.98
CA PHE A 167 13.52 5.58 7.81
C PHE A 167 13.66 5.12 6.36
N GLU A 168 13.23 5.92 5.36
CA GLU A 168 13.32 5.53 3.95
C GLU A 168 14.77 5.27 3.51
N ARG A 169 15.71 6.13 3.93
CA ARG A 169 17.14 5.95 3.62
C ARG A 169 17.72 4.72 4.28
N MET A 170 17.49 4.52 5.57
CA MET A 170 17.98 3.36 6.31
C MET A 170 17.38 2.07 5.75
N HIS A 171 16.08 2.05 5.45
CA HIS A 171 15.44 0.86 4.91
C HIS A 171 15.95 0.53 3.51
N ARG A 172 16.15 1.52 2.64
CA ARG A 172 16.60 1.33 1.27
C ARG A 172 18.09 1.01 1.17
N PHE A 173 18.95 1.88 1.68
CA PHE A 173 20.41 1.70 1.56
C PHE A 173 20.93 0.65 2.53
N GLY A 174 20.39 0.59 3.73
CA GLY A 174 20.66 -0.50 4.68
C GLY A 174 20.22 -1.85 4.13
N GLY A 175 19.07 -1.92 3.47
CA GLY A 175 18.60 -3.14 2.78
C GLY A 175 19.52 -3.56 1.63
N TRP A 176 20.09 -2.64 0.87
CA TRP A 176 21.07 -2.96 -0.18
C TRP A 176 22.40 -3.46 0.41
N ALA A 177 22.89 -2.77 1.43
CA ALA A 177 24.11 -3.19 2.15
C ALA A 177 23.93 -4.57 2.78
N LEU A 178 22.77 -4.80 3.40
CA LEU A 178 22.41 -6.09 3.98
C LEU A 178 22.34 -7.19 2.91
N SER A 179 21.77 -6.91 1.74
CA SER A 179 21.75 -7.85 0.62
C SER A 179 23.16 -8.23 0.14
N ALA A 180 24.08 -7.25 0.05
CA ALA A 180 25.47 -7.52 -0.28
C ALA A 180 26.16 -8.41 0.79
N LEU A 181 25.92 -8.12 2.07
CA LEU A 181 26.45 -8.96 3.15
C LEU A 181 25.85 -10.36 3.14
N PHE A 182 24.56 -10.52 2.76
CA PHE A 182 23.95 -11.84 2.58
C PHE A 182 24.63 -12.65 1.46
N TRP A 183 25.03 -11.99 0.37
CA TRP A 183 25.81 -12.64 -0.69
C TRP A 183 27.16 -13.12 -0.16
N ILE A 184 27.88 -12.29 0.58
CA ILE A 184 29.17 -12.65 1.18
C ILE A 184 28.99 -13.88 2.10
N SER A 185 28.03 -13.82 3.03
CA SER A 185 27.80 -14.93 3.96
C SER A 185 27.29 -16.20 3.30
N ALA A 186 26.46 -16.11 2.25
CA ALA A 186 25.95 -17.28 1.52
C ALA A 186 27.07 -17.99 0.74
N ILE A 187 28.00 -17.23 0.15
CA ILE A 187 29.20 -17.78 -0.54
C ILE A 187 30.13 -18.44 0.48
N GLN A 188 30.42 -17.77 1.61
CA GLN A 188 31.25 -18.33 2.67
C GLN A 188 30.67 -19.61 3.27
N LEU A 189 29.32 -19.63 3.45
CA LEU A 189 28.60 -20.82 3.95
C LEU A 189 28.59 -21.98 2.94
N GLY A 190 28.72 -21.68 1.62
CA GLY A 190 28.72 -22.70 0.56
C GLY A 190 27.39 -23.43 0.36
N SER A 191 26.26 -22.85 0.82
CA SER A 191 24.95 -23.49 0.76
C SER A 191 24.20 -23.15 -0.51
N ALA A 192 23.98 -24.12 -1.39
CA ALA A 192 23.23 -23.94 -2.64
C ALA A 192 21.80 -23.44 -2.40
N SER A 193 21.11 -23.93 -1.37
CA SER A 193 19.73 -23.52 -1.05
C SER A 193 19.64 -22.04 -0.65
N THR A 194 20.56 -21.55 0.17
CA THR A 194 20.62 -20.14 0.57
C THR A 194 20.96 -19.24 -0.63
N ILE A 195 21.86 -19.68 -1.50
CA ILE A 195 22.22 -18.95 -2.74
C ILE A 195 21.02 -18.85 -3.68
N VAL A 196 20.25 -19.91 -3.86
CA VAL A 196 19.02 -19.89 -4.70
C VAL A 196 18.00 -18.87 -4.18
N VAL A 197 17.68 -18.92 -2.88
CA VAL A 197 16.73 -17.98 -2.28
C VAL A 197 17.23 -16.55 -2.41
N LEU A 198 18.51 -16.31 -2.18
CA LEU A 198 19.13 -15.00 -2.30
C LEU A 198 19.12 -14.48 -3.75
N THR A 199 19.36 -15.36 -4.74
CA THR A 199 19.28 -15.03 -6.16
C THR A 199 17.88 -14.53 -6.51
N ILE A 200 16.83 -15.28 -6.13
CA ILE A 200 15.44 -14.92 -6.39
C ILE A 200 15.09 -13.56 -5.77
N THR A 201 15.48 -13.33 -4.52
CA THR A 201 15.19 -12.06 -3.83
C THR A 201 15.96 -10.88 -4.40
N THR A 202 17.21 -11.08 -4.80
CA THR A 202 18.05 -10.06 -5.43
C THR A 202 17.51 -9.68 -6.79
N VAL A 203 17.20 -10.65 -7.65
CA VAL A 203 16.57 -10.40 -8.95
C VAL A 203 15.25 -9.64 -8.78
N SER A 204 14.40 -10.08 -7.85
CA SER A 204 13.14 -9.40 -7.54
C SER A 204 13.34 -7.94 -7.12
N SER A 205 14.35 -7.66 -6.28
CA SER A 205 14.64 -6.31 -5.78
C SER A 205 15.21 -5.39 -6.86
N LEU A 206 16.04 -5.93 -7.76
CA LEU A 206 16.70 -5.17 -8.83
C LEU A 206 15.78 -4.95 -10.04
N LEU A 207 14.81 -5.84 -10.30
CA LEU A 207 13.96 -5.78 -11.47
C LEU A 207 13.27 -4.41 -11.69
N PRO A 208 12.73 -3.71 -10.68
CA PRO A 208 12.19 -2.35 -10.89
C PRO A 208 13.24 -1.33 -11.35
N TRP A 209 14.51 -1.54 -11.01
CA TRP A 209 15.61 -0.63 -11.39
C TRP A 209 16.08 -0.85 -12.82
N THR A 210 15.95 -2.06 -13.38
CA THR A 210 16.21 -2.30 -14.81
C THR A 210 15.21 -1.57 -15.72
N LEU A 211 14.06 -1.21 -15.17
CA LEU A 211 12.99 -0.46 -15.84
C LEU A 211 13.00 1.03 -15.49
N LEU A 212 14.15 1.55 -15.03
CA LEU A 212 14.33 2.97 -14.73
C LEU A 212 14.29 3.81 -16.01
N ARG A 213 13.44 4.84 -16.04
CA ARG A 213 13.30 5.73 -17.18
C ARG A 213 13.13 7.18 -16.73
N ARG A 214 13.68 8.11 -17.50
CA ARG A 214 13.40 9.53 -17.39
C ARG A 214 12.36 9.89 -18.44
N ILE A 215 11.23 10.48 -18.01
CA ILE A 215 10.14 10.85 -18.91
C ILE A 215 9.83 12.34 -18.82
N PRO A 216 9.48 12.99 -19.94
CA PRO A 216 9.02 14.38 -19.94
C PRO A 216 7.65 14.48 -19.31
N VAL A 217 7.39 15.59 -18.63
CA VAL A 217 6.12 15.90 -18.02
C VAL A 217 5.78 17.37 -18.19
N ASP A 218 4.48 17.64 -18.35
CA ASP A 218 3.90 18.97 -18.27
C ASP A 218 3.20 19.12 -16.91
N VAL A 219 3.42 20.25 -16.25
CA VAL A 219 2.91 20.50 -14.91
C VAL A 219 2.08 21.78 -14.91
N ILE A 220 0.81 21.64 -14.60
CA ILE A 220 -0.14 22.75 -14.40
C ILE A 220 -0.42 22.88 -12.91
N ARG A 221 -0.41 24.10 -12.39
CA ARG A 221 -0.72 24.40 -10.99
C ARG A 221 -2.04 25.17 -10.88
N PRO A 222 -3.18 24.49 -10.62
CA PRO A 222 -4.46 25.16 -10.41
C PRO A 222 -4.45 26.05 -9.17
N SER A 223 -3.65 25.66 -8.15
CA SER A 223 -3.49 26.41 -6.91
C SER A 223 -2.07 26.22 -6.34
N SER A 224 -1.75 26.91 -5.24
CA SER A 224 -0.53 26.65 -4.47
C SER A 224 -0.53 25.30 -3.77
N HIS A 225 -1.66 24.60 -3.72
CA HIS A 225 -1.83 23.33 -3.01
C HIS A 225 -1.72 22.10 -3.93
N VAL A 226 -1.99 22.23 -5.24
CA VAL A 226 -2.08 21.10 -6.17
C VAL A 226 -1.25 21.34 -7.43
N ALA A 227 -0.56 20.32 -7.89
CA ALA A 227 0.01 20.22 -9.23
C ALA A 227 -0.64 19.06 -10.01
N LEU A 228 -1.09 19.34 -11.23
CA LEU A 228 -1.57 18.36 -12.19
C LEU A 228 -0.40 18.07 -13.13
N VAL A 229 0.11 16.83 -13.06
CA VAL A 229 1.26 16.37 -13.84
C VAL A 229 0.76 15.48 -14.96
N SER A 230 1.15 15.73 -16.20
CA SER A 230 0.77 14.92 -17.36
C SER A 230 1.98 14.44 -18.14
N SER A 231 1.85 13.28 -18.78
CA SER A 231 2.83 12.72 -19.71
C SER A 231 2.14 11.92 -20.80
N ASN A 232 2.61 11.97 -22.03
CA ASN A 232 2.06 11.26 -23.17
C ASN A 232 2.75 9.91 -23.49
N ARG A 233 3.70 9.47 -22.63
CA ARG A 233 4.62 8.37 -22.98
C ARG A 233 4.02 6.98 -22.98
N TYR A 234 3.03 6.69 -22.14
CA TYR A 234 2.38 5.38 -22.08
C TYR A 234 1.01 5.49 -21.39
N ARG A 235 0.12 4.55 -21.64
CA ARG A 235 -1.20 4.48 -21.01
C ARG A 235 -1.22 3.42 -19.92
N PRO A 236 -1.24 3.77 -18.64
CA PRO A 236 -1.31 2.82 -17.54
C PRO A 236 -2.72 2.22 -17.40
N MET A 237 -2.82 1.14 -16.63
CA MET A 237 -4.12 0.63 -16.17
C MET A 237 -4.79 1.65 -15.25
N ALA A 238 -6.10 1.88 -15.45
CA ALA A 238 -6.87 2.75 -14.54
C ALA A 238 -6.76 2.26 -13.10
N GLY A 239 -6.61 3.21 -12.16
CA GLY A 239 -6.47 2.92 -10.73
C GLY A 239 -5.14 2.29 -10.33
N SER A 240 -4.12 2.34 -11.18
CA SER A 240 -2.75 1.98 -10.80
C SER A 240 -2.00 3.16 -10.20
N THR A 241 -0.88 2.87 -9.55
CA THR A 241 0.07 3.86 -9.02
C THR A 241 1.40 3.77 -9.74
N ARG A 242 2.11 4.89 -9.78
CA ARG A 242 3.47 4.94 -10.32
C ARG A 242 4.41 5.61 -9.34
N SER A 243 5.54 4.96 -9.06
CA SER A 243 6.60 5.58 -8.28
C SER A 243 7.37 6.55 -9.15
N ILE A 244 7.49 7.80 -8.68
CA ILE A 244 8.23 8.88 -9.33
C ILE A 244 9.30 9.46 -8.42
N ALA A 245 10.35 10.01 -9.00
CA ALA A 245 11.39 10.76 -8.30
C ALA A 245 11.92 11.90 -9.18
N ARG A 246 12.48 12.93 -8.57
CA ARG A 246 13.22 13.98 -9.29
C ARG A 246 14.65 13.55 -9.64
N HIS A 247 15.19 12.61 -8.88
CA HIS A 247 16.52 12.01 -9.10
C HIS A 247 16.50 10.54 -8.66
N PRO A 248 17.14 9.61 -9.39
CA PRO A 248 17.01 8.16 -9.15
C PRO A 248 17.46 7.73 -7.74
N PHE A 249 18.48 8.36 -7.17
CA PHE A 249 19.02 8.02 -5.85
C PHE A 249 18.39 8.81 -4.68
N LYS A 250 17.47 9.76 -4.96
CA LYS A 250 16.73 10.50 -3.93
C LYS A 250 15.39 9.81 -3.59
N GLN A 251 14.50 10.54 -2.93
CA GLN A 251 13.21 10.03 -2.47
C GLN A 251 12.30 9.63 -3.64
N TRP A 252 11.61 8.52 -3.47
CA TRP A 252 10.61 8.00 -4.39
C TRP A 252 9.22 8.08 -3.78
N HIS A 253 8.28 8.65 -4.50
CA HIS A 253 6.90 8.78 -4.06
C HIS A 253 5.96 8.15 -5.08
N SER A 254 4.95 7.44 -4.59
CA SER A 254 3.96 6.77 -5.44
C SER A 254 2.69 7.58 -5.53
N PHE A 255 2.27 7.89 -6.75
CA PHE A 255 1.03 8.60 -7.04
C PHE A 255 0.12 7.78 -7.93
N ALA A 256 -1.19 7.96 -7.73
CA ALA A 256 -2.16 7.36 -8.63
C ALA A 256 -2.05 7.97 -10.03
N VAL A 257 -2.12 7.13 -11.03
CA VAL A 257 -2.11 7.53 -12.44
C VAL A 257 -3.51 7.45 -13.03
N ILE A 258 -3.90 8.51 -13.72
CA ILE A 258 -5.19 8.69 -14.34
C ILE A 258 -4.96 8.61 -15.86
N PRO A 259 -5.40 7.53 -16.53
CA PRO A 259 -5.29 7.43 -17.99
C PRO A 259 -6.04 8.58 -18.67
N THR A 260 -5.47 9.12 -19.71
CA THR A 260 -6.14 10.14 -20.54
C THR A 260 -7.18 9.45 -21.42
N PRO A 261 -8.48 9.78 -21.34
CA PRO A 261 -9.50 9.20 -22.21
C PRO A 261 -9.18 9.44 -23.69
N GLY A 262 -9.28 8.39 -24.51
CA GLY A 262 -9.09 8.48 -25.96
C GLY A 262 -7.68 8.78 -26.48
N ALA A 263 -6.70 9.01 -25.59
CA ALA A 263 -5.33 9.36 -25.96
C ALA A 263 -4.28 8.51 -25.22
N PRO A 264 -3.05 8.39 -25.75
CA PRO A 264 -1.94 7.88 -24.97
C PRO A 264 -1.62 8.84 -23.83
N GLY A 265 -1.04 8.27 -22.75
CA GLY A 265 -0.58 9.10 -21.64
C GLY A 265 -1.39 8.93 -20.35
N PHE A 266 -0.99 9.73 -19.38
CA PHE A 266 -1.60 9.72 -18.04
C PHE A 266 -1.44 11.08 -17.37
N ARG A 267 -2.26 11.28 -16.36
CA ARG A 267 -2.18 12.43 -15.44
C ARG A 267 -1.98 11.93 -14.01
N MET A 268 -1.46 12.79 -13.15
CA MET A 268 -1.37 12.62 -11.70
C MET A 268 -1.81 13.91 -11.02
N ALA A 269 -2.54 13.81 -9.92
CA ALA A 269 -2.82 14.95 -9.04
C ALA A 269 -1.91 14.83 -7.81
N ILE A 270 -0.98 15.77 -7.66
CA ILE A 270 -0.03 15.82 -6.55
C ILE A 270 -0.44 16.98 -5.65
N SER A 271 -0.84 16.67 -4.42
CA SER A 271 -1.21 17.68 -3.43
C SER A 271 -0.10 17.89 -2.42
N ARG A 272 -0.03 19.10 -1.87
CA ARG A 272 0.90 19.51 -0.83
C ARG A 272 0.61 18.73 0.46
N ALA A 273 1.51 17.82 0.83
CA ALA A 273 1.35 16.92 1.99
C ALA A 273 2.63 16.76 2.82
N GLY A 274 3.75 17.34 2.39
CA GLY A 274 5.04 17.30 3.06
C GLY A 274 6.10 18.01 2.24
N ASP A 275 7.36 17.97 2.67
CA ASP A 275 8.46 18.74 2.08
C ASP A 275 8.69 18.41 0.60
N TRP A 276 8.71 17.12 0.26
CA TRP A 276 8.93 16.69 -1.13
C TRP A 276 7.83 17.19 -2.08
N THR A 277 6.56 17.02 -1.70
CA THR A 277 5.42 17.47 -2.53
C THR A 277 5.36 19.00 -2.60
N SER A 278 5.67 19.69 -1.50
CA SER A 278 5.77 21.16 -1.47
C SER A 278 6.84 21.63 -2.44
N TYR A 279 8.06 21.07 -2.35
CA TYR A 279 9.14 21.42 -3.25
C TYR A 279 8.83 21.10 -4.72
N PHE A 280 8.13 19.97 -4.97
CA PHE A 280 7.71 19.58 -6.32
C PHE A 280 6.72 20.57 -6.92
N ILE A 281 5.75 21.05 -6.14
CA ILE A 281 4.72 22.02 -6.56
C ILE A 281 5.36 23.40 -6.80
N ASP A 282 6.24 23.82 -5.90
CA ASP A 282 6.86 25.16 -5.97
C ASP A 282 7.91 25.22 -7.09
N ASN A 283 8.57 24.11 -7.40
CA ASN A 283 9.61 23.98 -8.42
C ASN A 283 9.29 22.84 -9.39
N PRO A 284 8.28 22.99 -10.27
CA PRO A 284 7.83 21.92 -11.15
C PRO A 284 8.95 21.50 -12.12
N PRO A 285 9.25 20.19 -12.20
CA PRO A 285 10.25 19.70 -13.14
C PRO A 285 9.68 19.53 -14.54
N SER A 286 10.50 19.65 -15.57
CA SER A 286 10.16 19.26 -16.95
C SER A 286 10.28 17.76 -17.21
N HIS A 287 10.93 17.02 -16.31
CA HIS A 287 11.12 15.58 -16.40
C HIS A 287 11.04 14.96 -15.01
N ILE A 288 10.57 13.72 -14.96
CA ILE A 288 10.59 12.88 -13.77
C ILE A 288 11.22 11.52 -14.07
N TRP A 289 11.78 10.90 -13.04
CA TRP A 289 12.20 9.51 -13.10
C TRP A 289 11.05 8.61 -12.67
N VAL A 290 10.88 7.50 -13.40
CA VAL A 290 9.94 6.43 -13.09
C VAL A 290 10.69 5.11 -13.06
N ARG A 291 10.31 4.19 -12.18
CA ARG A 291 10.92 2.86 -12.09
C ARG A 291 9.85 1.76 -12.04
N GLY A 292 10.24 0.57 -12.48
CA GLY A 292 9.36 -0.59 -12.47
C GLY A 292 8.16 -0.42 -13.41
N ILE A 293 7.09 -1.09 -13.08
CA ILE A 293 5.78 -1.01 -13.77
C ILE A 293 4.77 -0.24 -12.91
N ALA A 294 3.65 0.15 -13.51
CA ALA A 294 2.53 0.67 -12.74
C ALA A 294 1.95 -0.46 -11.86
N THR A 295 1.70 -0.17 -10.59
CA THR A 295 1.22 -1.15 -9.62
C THR A 295 -0.26 -0.92 -9.37
N ALA A 296 -1.06 -1.99 -9.40
CA ALA A 296 -2.49 -1.92 -9.15
C ALA A 296 -2.78 -1.29 -7.78
N GLY A 297 -3.63 -0.28 -7.76
CA GLY A 297 -4.10 0.37 -6.55
C GLY A 297 -5.29 -0.37 -5.92
N MET A 298 -5.54 -0.10 -4.64
CA MET A 298 -6.60 -0.71 -3.85
C MET A 298 -7.99 -0.52 -4.48
N ALA A 299 -8.26 0.62 -5.09
CA ALA A 299 -9.56 0.92 -5.68
C ALA A 299 -9.97 -0.05 -6.81
N ASN A 300 -9.01 -0.75 -7.44
CA ASN A 300 -9.30 -1.81 -8.43
C ASN A 300 -10.05 -3.00 -7.82
N TYR A 301 -9.87 -3.28 -6.52
CA TYR A 301 -10.60 -4.34 -5.84
C TYR A 301 -12.10 -4.06 -5.70
N GLY A 302 -12.53 -2.83 -5.93
CA GLY A 302 -13.94 -2.46 -6.05
C GLY A 302 -14.67 -3.14 -7.21
N SER A 303 -13.95 -3.64 -8.21
CA SER A 303 -14.52 -4.33 -9.39
C SER A 303 -15.24 -5.64 -9.08
N VAL A 304 -15.00 -6.24 -7.91
CA VAL A 304 -15.71 -7.45 -7.47
C VAL A 304 -17.14 -7.18 -7.01
N PHE A 305 -17.51 -5.91 -6.80
CA PHE A 305 -18.86 -5.51 -6.41
C PHE A 305 -19.68 -5.06 -7.62
N ASN A 306 -21.01 -5.18 -7.52
CA ASN A 306 -21.92 -4.73 -8.57
C ASN A 306 -22.03 -3.20 -8.62
N ARG A 307 -22.05 -2.55 -7.45
CA ARG A 307 -22.06 -1.09 -7.30
C ARG A 307 -21.29 -0.71 -6.03
N VAL A 308 -20.58 0.41 -6.07
CA VAL A 308 -19.77 0.90 -4.95
C VAL A 308 -20.03 2.37 -4.67
N VAL A 309 -19.82 2.78 -3.42
CA VAL A 309 -19.68 4.19 -3.04
C VAL A 309 -18.20 4.50 -2.87
N TYR A 310 -17.70 5.50 -3.57
CA TYR A 310 -16.39 6.07 -3.28
C TYR A 310 -16.55 7.28 -2.35
N VAL A 311 -15.99 7.18 -1.15
CA VAL A 311 -15.91 8.27 -0.18
C VAL A 311 -14.48 8.78 -0.17
N VAL A 312 -14.27 9.98 -0.68
CA VAL A 312 -12.93 10.54 -0.86
C VAL A 312 -12.80 11.89 -0.19
N THR A 313 -11.60 12.19 0.32
CA THR A 313 -11.32 13.52 0.86
C THR A 313 -10.13 14.16 0.15
N GLY A 314 -10.25 15.44 -0.14
CA GLY A 314 -9.17 16.22 -0.74
C GLY A 314 -8.55 15.52 -1.96
N SER A 315 -7.25 15.27 -1.92
CA SER A 315 -6.47 14.62 -3.00
C SER A 315 -6.78 13.15 -3.23
N GLY A 316 -7.56 12.51 -2.36
CA GLY A 316 -8.08 11.16 -2.60
C GLY A 316 -8.90 11.05 -3.88
N ILE A 317 -9.34 12.18 -4.45
CA ILE A 317 -10.00 12.23 -5.77
C ILE A 317 -9.09 11.71 -6.88
N GLY A 318 -7.76 11.91 -6.80
CA GLY A 318 -6.82 11.46 -7.82
C GLY A 318 -6.88 9.96 -8.11
N PRO A 319 -6.71 9.08 -7.11
CA PRO A 319 -6.89 7.63 -7.28
C PRO A 319 -8.26 7.24 -7.82
N VAL A 320 -9.32 7.92 -7.42
CA VAL A 320 -10.71 7.57 -7.77
C VAL A 320 -11.10 8.11 -9.14
N LEU A 321 -10.54 9.23 -9.58
CA LEU A 321 -10.82 9.82 -10.89
C LEU A 321 -10.54 8.84 -12.04
N ALA A 322 -9.49 8.02 -11.91
CA ALA A 322 -9.19 6.98 -12.89
C ALA A 322 -10.33 5.97 -13.04
N HIS A 323 -11.04 5.65 -11.94
CA HIS A 323 -12.19 4.73 -11.94
C HIS A 323 -13.45 5.41 -12.47
N ILE A 324 -13.65 6.69 -12.09
CA ILE A 324 -14.75 7.52 -12.60
C ILE A 324 -14.69 7.56 -14.13
N LEU A 325 -13.55 7.93 -14.70
CA LEU A 325 -13.36 8.05 -16.13
C LEU A 325 -13.39 6.71 -16.88
N ALA A 326 -12.93 5.63 -16.22
CA ALA A 326 -12.98 4.28 -16.79
C ALA A 326 -14.39 3.68 -16.79
N ASN A 327 -15.28 4.12 -15.92
CA ASN A 327 -16.68 3.72 -15.74
C ASN A 327 -16.93 2.20 -15.81
N ARG A 328 -16.04 1.42 -15.16
CA ARG A 328 -16.10 -0.07 -15.20
C ARG A 328 -17.09 -0.67 -14.23
N VAL A 329 -17.39 0.05 -13.16
CA VAL A 329 -18.31 -0.35 -12.09
C VAL A 329 -19.25 0.80 -11.80
N PRO A 330 -20.57 0.59 -11.77
CA PRO A 330 -21.51 1.59 -11.31
C PRO A 330 -21.10 2.11 -9.93
N MET A 331 -21.07 3.43 -9.78
CA MET A 331 -20.61 4.03 -8.55
C MET A 331 -21.37 5.28 -8.17
N GLN A 332 -21.35 5.61 -6.88
CA GLN A 332 -21.71 6.89 -6.32
C GLN A 332 -20.43 7.55 -5.78
N LEU A 333 -20.18 8.79 -6.19
CA LEU A 333 -19.04 9.55 -5.64
C LEU A 333 -19.51 10.46 -4.50
N VAL A 334 -18.78 10.44 -3.40
CA VAL A 334 -18.83 11.42 -2.31
C VAL A 334 -17.45 12.03 -2.19
N TRP A 335 -17.30 13.30 -2.57
CA TRP A 335 -16.04 14.02 -2.47
C TRP A 335 -16.12 15.15 -1.47
N VAL A 336 -15.42 15.01 -0.34
CA VAL A 336 -15.37 16.00 0.72
C VAL A 336 -14.04 16.75 0.62
N THR A 337 -14.10 18.04 0.36
CA THR A 337 -12.89 18.85 0.21
C THR A 337 -13.16 20.30 0.57
N ARG A 338 -12.09 21.06 0.73
CA ARG A 338 -12.13 22.48 0.98
C ARG A 338 -12.19 23.21 -0.36
N ASN A 339 -13.17 24.05 -0.58
CA ASN A 339 -13.38 24.88 -1.76
C ASN A 339 -12.89 24.19 -3.06
N PRO A 340 -13.64 23.23 -3.61
CA PRO A 340 -13.16 22.33 -4.67
C PRO A 340 -12.67 23.07 -5.92
N VAL A 341 -13.38 24.12 -6.33
CA VAL A 341 -13.03 24.93 -7.51
C VAL A 341 -11.71 25.69 -7.29
N LYS A 342 -11.59 26.37 -6.16
CA LYS A 342 -10.38 27.15 -5.85
C LYS A 342 -9.15 26.26 -5.66
N THR A 343 -9.35 25.04 -5.11
CA THR A 343 -8.25 24.12 -4.78
C THR A 343 -7.78 23.32 -5.99
N TYR A 344 -8.71 22.79 -6.78
CA TYR A 344 -8.42 21.84 -7.87
C TYR A 344 -8.64 22.38 -9.27
N GLY A 345 -9.26 23.55 -9.40
CA GLY A 345 -9.62 24.18 -10.65
C GLY A 345 -11.00 23.77 -11.18
N GLN A 346 -11.70 24.70 -11.85
CA GLN A 346 -13.02 24.46 -12.42
C GLN A 346 -13.04 23.28 -13.39
N ALA A 347 -12.02 23.18 -14.25
CA ALA A 347 -11.95 22.12 -15.27
C ALA A 347 -12.00 20.69 -14.69
N LEU A 348 -11.35 20.45 -13.53
CA LEU A 348 -11.40 19.15 -12.88
C LEU A 348 -12.77 18.87 -12.26
N VAL A 349 -13.38 19.89 -11.65
CA VAL A 349 -14.73 19.76 -11.07
C VAL A 349 -15.75 19.47 -12.18
N ASP A 350 -15.68 20.18 -13.31
CA ASP A 350 -16.56 19.97 -14.46
C ASP A 350 -16.35 18.57 -15.09
N GLU A 351 -15.11 18.09 -15.15
CA GLU A 351 -14.80 16.73 -15.63
C GLU A 351 -15.46 15.67 -14.75
N ILE A 352 -15.37 15.83 -13.43
CA ILE A 352 -16.01 14.95 -12.45
C ILE A 352 -17.52 14.97 -12.61
N MET A 353 -18.13 16.15 -12.65
CA MET A 353 -19.59 16.31 -12.76
C MET A 353 -20.13 15.79 -14.09
N ARG A 354 -19.39 15.93 -15.19
CA ARG A 354 -19.78 15.30 -16.46
C ARG A 354 -19.75 13.78 -16.43
N ALA A 355 -18.76 13.21 -15.75
CA ALA A 355 -18.61 11.76 -15.65
C ALA A 355 -19.51 11.14 -14.56
N GLN A 356 -19.87 11.90 -13.54
CA GLN A 356 -20.69 11.51 -12.39
C GLN A 356 -21.63 12.67 -12.02
N PRO A 357 -22.77 12.85 -12.76
CA PRO A 357 -23.71 13.97 -12.52
C PRO A 357 -24.30 13.96 -11.10
N ASP A 358 -24.46 12.75 -10.52
CA ASP A 358 -25.03 12.57 -9.17
C ASP A 358 -23.94 12.62 -8.07
N ALA A 359 -22.72 13.08 -8.39
CA ALA A 359 -21.66 13.18 -7.40
C ALA A 359 -22.01 14.12 -6.27
N ILE A 360 -21.81 13.70 -5.03
CA ILE A 360 -21.94 14.54 -3.84
C ILE A 360 -20.60 15.22 -3.61
N ILE A 361 -20.51 16.51 -3.97
CA ILE A 361 -19.33 17.33 -3.68
C ILE A 361 -19.63 18.17 -2.45
N TRP A 362 -18.96 17.83 -1.33
CA TRP A 362 -19.13 18.52 -0.05
C TRP A 362 -18.01 19.52 0.16
N ASP A 363 -18.37 20.81 0.18
CA ASP A 363 -17.42 21.88 0.47
C ASP A 363 -17.34 22.13 1.99
N THR A 364 -16.18 21.79 2.59
CA THR A 364 -15.99 21.97 4.03
C THR A 364 -15.83 23.43 4.48
N ASP A 365 -15.57 24.35 3.56
CA ASP A 365 -15.53 25.78 3.87
C ASP A 365 -16.96 26.38 3.90
N ALA A 366 -17.87 25.86 3.08
CA ALA A 366 -19.26 26.31 3.03
C ALA A 366 -20.17 25.56 4.04
N ASP A 367 -20.05 24.23 4.11
CA ASP A 367 -20.98 23.37 4.85
C ASP A 367 -20.38 22.81 6.18
N GLY A 368 -19.11 23.14 6.48
CA GLY A 368 -18.42 22.55 7.63
C GLY A 368 -17.99 21.10 7.42
N LYS A 369 -17.41 20.49 8.44
CA LYS A 369 -16.96 19.09 8.39
C LYS A 369 -18.14 18.15 8.63
N PRO A 370 -18.44 17.21 7.70
CA PRO A 370 -19.54 16.27 7.88
C PRO A 370 -19.19 15.14 8.85
N ASP A 371 -20.21 14.50 9.41
CA ASP A 371 -20.05 13.14 9.94
C ASP A 371 -19.82 12.18 8.77
N MET A 372 -18.57 11.75 8.63
CA MET A 372 -18.14 10.93 7.49
C MET A 372 -18.79 9.56 7.44
N VAL A 373 -19.17 8.97 8.58
CA VAL A 373 -19.84 7.66 8.64
C VAL A 373 -21.29 7.80 8.19
N LYS A 374 -22.01 8.82 8.68
CA LYS A 374 -23.39 9.11 8.26
C LYS A 374 -23.46 9.47 6.78
N LEU A 375 -22.51 10.27 6.29
CA LEU A 375 -22.43 10.65 4.89
C LEU A 375 -22.17 9.44 3.99
N ALA A 376 -21.24 8.58 4.38
CA ALA A 376 -20.94 7.33 3.67
C ALA A 376 -22.15 6.38 3.65
N TYR A 377 -22.83 6.25 4.78
CA TYR A 377 -24.01 5.40 4.93
C TYR A 377 -25.18 5.92 4.07
N SER A 378 -25.46 7.22 4.12
CA SER A 378 -26.51 7.84 3.31
C SER A 378 -26.29 7.60 1.81
N ALA A 379 -25.05 7.78 1.33
CA ALA A 379 -24.71 7.50 -0.06
C ALA A 379 -24.78 5.99 -0.40
N TYR A 380 -24.40 5.11 0.54
CA TYR A 380 -24.50 3.67 0.38
C TYR A 380 -25.97 3.24 0.20
N GLU A 381 -26.85 3.69 1.07
CA GLU A 381 -28.26 3.35 1.07
C GLU A 381 -28.97 3.92 -0.17
N SER A 382 -28.80 5.24 -0.45
CA SER A 382 -29.47 5.90 -1.58
C SER A 382 -29.05 5.37 -2.94
N SER A 383 -27.79 4.90 -3.07
CA SER A 383 -27.28 4.34 -4.33
C SER A 383 -27.50 2.83 -4.47
N ASN A 384 -28.03 2.13 -3.45
CA ASN A 384 -28.14 0.68 -3.40
C ASN A 384 -26.79 -0.01 -3.71
N ALA A 385 -25.72 0.48 -3.09
CA ALA A 385 -24.38 -0.04 -3.29
C ALA A 385 -24.14 -1.34 -2.49
N GLU A 386 -23.16 -2.14 -2.90
CA GLU A 386 -22.75 -3.34 -2.17
C GLU A 386 -21.57 -3.08 -1.21
N ALA A 387 -20.80 -2.02 -1.47
CA ALA A 387 -19.62 -1.70 -0.67
C ALA A 387 -19.29 -0.20 -0.68
N VAL A 388 -18.57 0.22 0.36
CA VAL A 388 -17.99 1.57 0.49
C VAL A 388 -16.48 1.48 0.35
N ILE A 389 -15.89 2.34 -0.49
CA ILE A 389 -14.45 2.45 -0.68
C ILE A 389 -14.03 3.86 -0.24
N CYS A 390 -13.30 3.94 0.88
CA CYS A 390 -12.83 5.22 1.42
C CYS A 390 -11.38 5.48 1.01
N VAL A 391 -11.12 6.62 0.38
CA VAL A 391 -9.77 7.10 0.03
C VAL A 391 -9.52 8.46 0.68
N SER A 392 -8.85 8.44 1.82
CA SER A 392 -8.62 9.60 2.66
C SER A 392 -7.28 9.47 3.41
N ASN A 393 -7.01 10.41 4.32
CA ASN A 393 -5.93 10.21 5.30
C ASN A 393 -6.24 9.01 6.21
N ARG A 394 -5.20 8.46 6.83
CA ARG A 394 -5.29 7.25 7.67
C ARG A 394 -6.44 7.32 8.68
N LYS A 395 -6.56 8.41 9.43
CA LYS A 395 -7.57 8.55 10.51
C LYS A 395 -9.00 8.48 9.94
N LEU A 396 -9.30 9.25 8.91
CA LEU A 396 -10.64 9.27 8.30
C LEU A 396 -10.96 7.96 7.58
N THR A 397 -10.00 7.39 6.84
CA THR A 397 -10.18 6.07 6.22
C THR A 397 -10.57 5.02 7.27
N TRP A 398 -9.88 5.00 8.41
CA TRP A 398 -10.20 4.08 9.49
C TRP A 398 -11.57 4.34 10.10
N THR A 399 -11.91 5.62 10.33
CA THR A 399 -13.22 6.01 10.87
C THR A 399 -14.34 5.50 9.97
N VAL A 400 -14.26 5.74 8.66
CA VAL A 400 -15.29 5.31 7.71
C VAL A 400 -15.33 3.79 7.56
N VAL A 401 -14.18 3.16 7.28
CA VAL A 401 -14.13 1.69 7.07
C VAL A 401 -14.61 0.94 8.30
N HIS A 402 -14.10 1.30 9.48
CA HIS A 402 -14.52 0.62 10.71
C HIS A 402 -15.96 0.94 11.08
N GLY A 403 -16.40 2.20 10.89
CA GLY A 403 -17.78 2.61 11.09
C GLY A 403 -18.76 1.77 10.25
N MET A 404 -18.49 1.63 8.95
CA MET A 404 -19.32 0.81 8.05
C MET A 404 -19.24 -0.70 8.38
N GLU A 405 -18.04 -1.20 8.67
CA GLU A 405 -17.88 -2.63 9.03
C GLU A 405 -18.60 -3.03 10.34
N LYS A 406 -18.72 -2.10 11.29
CA LYS A 406 -19.53 -2.33 12.52
C LYS A 406 -21.00 -2.54 12.21
N LEU A 407 -21.51 -1.90 11.17
CA LEU A 407 -22.87 -2.04 10.68
C LEU A 407 -23.07 -3.28 9.79
N GLY A 408 -22.00 -4.06 9.55
CA GLY A 408 -22.05 -5.24 8.67
C GLY A 408 -21.93 -4.90 7.18
N ILE A 409 -21.62 -3.65 6.84
CA ILE A 409 -21.50 -3.16 5.46
C ILE A 409 -20.07 -3.39 4.97
N PRO A 410 -19.86 -3.99 3.78
CA PRO A 410 -18.56 -4.13 3.18
C PRO A 410 -17.88 -2.78 3.00
N ALA A 411 -16.70 -2.62 3.61
CA ALA A 411 -15.93 -1.40 3.46
C ALA A 411 -14.45 -1.71 3.21
N LEU A 412 -13.82 -0.88 2.37
CA LEU A 412 -12.43 -0.98 1.97
C LEU A 412 -11.77 0.39 2.06
N GLY A 413 -10.47 0.43 2.34
CA GLY A 413 -9.71 1.68 2.33
C GLY A 413 -8.21 1.42 2.32
N PRO A 414 -7.40 2.24 1.65
CA PRO A 414 -5.96 2.07 1.66
C PRO A 414 -5.44 2.29 3.08
N ILE A 415 -4.62 1.36 3.53
CA ILE A 415 -3.90 1.49 4.78
C ILE A 415 -2.47 1.82 4.41
N TRP A 416 -2.06 3.03 4.73
CA TRP A 416 -0.74 3.57 4.46
C TRP A 416 0.27 3.06 5.52
N ASP A 417 0.36 1.75 5.71
CA ASP A 417 1.28 1.10 6.65
C ASP A 417 2.55 0.58 5.97
N SER A 418 2.82 1.08 4.78
CA SER A 418 4.02 0.70 4.02
C SER A 418 4.98 1.85 3.91
#